data_b00c36c9cb16be4311eb4ba75bcd44e9
#
_entry.id   b00c36c9cb16be4311eb4ba75bcd44e9
#
_cell.length_a   1.000
_cell.length_b   1.000
_cell.length_c   1.000
_cell.angle_alpha   90.00
_cell.angle_beta   90.00
_cell.angle_gamma   90.00
#
_symmetry.space_group_name_H-M   'P 1'
#
loop_
_entity.id
_entity.type
_entity.pdbx_description
1 polymer ?
#
loop_
_entity_poly.entity_id
_entity_poly.type
_entity_poly.pdbx_seq_one_letter_code
_entity_poly.pdbx_strand_id
1 'polypeptide(L)'
;SCVYCGFHISNPMPRTILTEEEIVNEYKAIKKLAPFENLLLVTGENPAKAGVPYIARALDLAKPYFSNLKIEVMPLKTEEYAELKEHGMNGVICFQETYHKANYNIYHPRGMKSKFEWRVNGFDRMGQAGVHSIGMGVLIGLEKEWRTDITMMAYHLRYLQKHYWQTKYSVNFPRMRPSENGGFQPNVIM
;
A
#
# COMPACT_ATOMS: atom_id res chain seq x y z
N SER A 1 -3.33 12.97 2.00
CA SER A 1 -4.04 12.81 3.29
C SER A 1 -5.44 12.29 3.02
N CYS A 2 -5.83 11.20 3.69
CA CYS A 2 -7.16 10.60 3.58
C CYS A 2 -7.97 11.01 4.79
N VAL A 3 -9.23 11.43 4.60
CA VAL A 3 -10.07 11.96 5.68
C VAL A 3 -10.41 10.91 6.75
N TYR A 4 -10.34 9.63 6.40
CA TYR A 4 -10.66 8.49 7.27
C TYR A 4 -9.43 7.90 8.00
N CYS A 5 -8.24 8.39 7.71
CA CYS A 5 -7.00 7.78 8.19
C CYS A 5 -6.57 8.38 9.53
N GLY A 6 -6.27 7.52 10.52
CA GLY A 6 -5.70 7.96 11.79
C GLY A 6 -4.36 8.70 11.64
N PHE A 7 -3.64 8.45 10.54
CA PHE A 7 -2.41 9.16 10.16
C PHE A 7 -2.65 10.45 9.35
N HIS A 8 -3.87 10.98 9.34
CA HIS A 8 -4.16 12.24 8.65
C HIS A 8 -3.25 13.37 9.16
N ILE A 9 -2.88 14.29 8.26
CA ILE A 9 -1.88 15.35 8.57
C ILE A 9 -2.28 16.25 9.73
N SER A 10 -3.58 16.42 9.97
CA SER A 10 -4.09 17.22 11.10
C SER A 10 -4.03 16.49 12.45
N ASN A 11 -3.79 15.19 12.46
CA ASN A 11 -3.71 14.45 13.70
C ASN A 11 -2.35 14.67 14.38
N PRO A 12 -2.33 15.09 15.66
CA PRO A 12 -1.12 15.38 16.39
C PRO A 12 -0.44 14.08 16.81
N MET A 13 0.32 13.47 15.91
CA MET A 13 1.07 12.25 16.19
C MET A 13 2.52 12.39 15.73
N PRO A 14 3.48 11.78 16.46
CA PRO A 14 4.87 11.74 16.04
C PRO A 14 5.02 11.06 14.68
N ARG A 15 5.86 11.62 13.83
CA ARG A 15 6.22 11.03 12.54
C ARG A 15 7.72 10.90 12.48
N THR A 16 8.20 9.67 12.46
CA THR A 16 9.62 9.35 12.52
C THR A 16 10.07 8.75 11.20
N ILE A 17 11.30 9.03 10.82
CA ILE A 17 12.04 8.31 9.78
C ILE A 17 13.12 7.54 10.52
N LEU A 18 13.08 6.24 10.43
CA LEU A 18 14.04 5.38 11.10
C LEU A 18 15.40 5.47 10.43
N THR A 19 16.46 5.52 11.22
CA THR A 19 17.83 5.34 10.78
C THR A 19 18.08 3.87 10.38
N GLU A 20 19.17 3.60 9.66
CA GLU A 20 19.53 2.22 9.31
C GLU A 20 19.73 1.33 10.53
N GLU A 21 20.31 1.86 11.60
CA GLU A 21 20.50 1.13 12.85
C GLU A 21 19.17 0.79 13.49
N GLU A 22 18.23 1.74 13.55
CA GLU A 22 16.88 1.51 14.07
C GLU A 22 16.13 0.49 13.23
N ILE A 23 16.20 0.56 11.89
CA ILE A 23 15.60 -0.43 10.98
C ILE A 23 16.13 -1.85 11.28
N VAL A 24 17.44 -1.99 11.41
CA VAL A 24 18.07 -3.29 11.71
C VAL A 24 17.66 -3.80 13.10
N ASN A 25 17.54 -2.92 14.07
CA ASN A 25 17.10 -3.28 15.41
C ASN A 25 15.62 -3.75 15.43
N GLU A 26 14.74 -3.12 14.62
CA GLU A 26 13.37 -3.59 14.43
C GLU A 26 13.33 -4.99 13.77
N TYR A 27 14.14 -5.25 12.74
CA TYR A 27 14.21 -6.59 12.12
C TYR A 27 14.67 -7.66 13.10
N LYS A 28 15.68 -7.38 13.91
CA LYS A 28 16.14 -8.27 14.98
C LYS A 28 15.05 -8.51 16.03
N ALA A 29 14.30 -7.48 16.40
CA ALA A 29 13.21 -7.59 17.35
C ALA A 29 12.09 -8.50 16.80
N ILE A 30 11.70 -8.32 15.54
CA ILE A 30 10.70 -9.16 14.86
C ILE A 30 11.15 -10.64 14.85
N LYS A 31 12.41 -10.91 14.49
CA LYS A 31 12.97 -12.29 14.47
C LYS A 31 13.04 -12.93 15.85
N LYS A 32 13.14 -12.15 16.91
CA LYS A 32 13.09 -12.65 18.30
C LYS A 32 11.67 -13.08 18.71
N LEU A 33 10.63 -12.47 18.16
CA LEU A 33 9.24 -12.82 18.46
C LEU A 33 8.85 -14.19 17.90
N ALA A 34 9.23 -14.45 16.64
CA ALA A 34 8.99 -15.72 15.97
C ALA A 34 9.86 -15.82 14.69
N PRO A 35 10.04 -17.01 14.11
CA PRO A 35 10.81 -17.22 12.88
C PRO A 35 10.03 -16.74 11.63
N PHE A 36 9.58 -15.49 11.65
CA PHE A 36 8.90 -14.91 10.50
C PHE A 36 9.83 -14.80 9.29
N GLU A 37 9.34 -15.25 8.14
CA GLU A 37 10.05 -15.17 6.86
C GLU A 37 9.48 -14.09 5.94
N ASN A 38 8.30 -13.58 6.23
CA ASN A 38 7.63 -12.54 5.46
C ASN A 38 7.73 -11.20 6.17
N LEU A 39 8.17 -10.18 5.46
CA LEU A 39 8.18 -8.80 5.93
C LEU A 39 7.32 -7.94 5.00
N LEU A 40 6.49 -7.07 5.58
CA LEU A 40 5.80 -6.00 4.89
C LEU A 40 6.36 -4.66 5.39
N LEU A 41 7.08 -3.94 4.52
CA LEU A 41 7.53 -2.58 4.77
C LEU A 41 6.41 -1.60 4.43
N VAL A 42 5.97 -0.81 5.40
CA VAL A 42 4.91 0.17 5.23
C VAL A 42 5.48 1.58 5.43
N THR A 43 5.18 2.49 4.52
CA THR A 43 5.56 3.90 4.66
C THR A 43 4.37 4.82 4.46
N GLY A 44 4.45 6.00 5.06
CA GLY A 44 3.57 7.11 4.67
C GLY A 44 3.93 7.65 3.28
N GLU A 45 2.99 8.29 2.62
CA GLU A 45 3.21 8.93 1.31
C GLU A 45 4.03 10.23 1.45
N ASN A 46 5.33 10.10 1.63
CA ASN A 46 6.29 11.21 1.71
C ASN A 46 7.54 10.90 0.86
N PRO A 47 7.49 11.15 -0.46
CA PRO A 47 8.58 10.81 -1.36
C PRO A 47 9.91 11.50 -1.03
N ALA A 48 9.86 12.66 -0.37
CA ALA A 48 11.08 13.39 -0.02
C ALA A 48 11.85 12.75 1.14
N LYS A 49 11.18 12.01 2.03
CA LYS A 49 11.80 11.40 3.21
C LYS A 49 11.80 9.87 3.17
N ALA A 50 10.73 9.27 2.63
CA ALA A 50 10.56 7.83 2.51
C ALA A 50 10.32 7.45 1.04
N GLY A 51 11.15 7.97 0.14
CA GLY A 51 11.15 7.68 -1.29
C GLY A 51 11.89 6.39 -1.64
N VAL A 52 12.05 6.14 -2.94
CA VAL A 52 12.65 4.91 -3.47
C VAL A 52 14.02 4.61 -2.87
N PRO A 53 14.97 5.56 -2.72
CA PRO A 53 16.27 5.24 -2.14
C PRO A 53 16.18 4.76 -0.68
N TYR A 54 15.29 5.33 0.12
CA TYR A 54 15.07 4.88 1.49
C TYR A 54 14.46 3.47 1.55
N ILE A 55 13.48 3.20 0.70
CA ILE A 55 12.83 1.89 0.61
C ILE A 55 13.82 0.84 0.13
N ALA A 56 14.60 1.14 -0.91
CA ALA A 56 15.64 0.26 -1.44
C ALA A 56 16.65 -0.12 -0.36
N ARG A 57 17.11 0.87 0.41
CA ARG A 57 18.05 0.63 1.50
C ARG A 57 17.44 -0.22 2.62
N ALA A 58 16.18 0.03 2.99
CA ALA A 58 15.47 -0.78 3.98
C ALA A 58 15.30 -2.24 3.51
N LEU A 59 15.02 -2.45 2.22
CA LEU A 59 14.95 -3.80 1.62
C LEU A 59 16.30 -4.51 1.67
N ASP A 60 17.39 -3.84 1.32
CA ASP A 60 18.73 -4.44 1.39
C ASP A 60 19.09 -4.86 2.82
N LEU A 61 18.77 -4.03 3.79
CA LEU A 61 18.98 -4.35 5.22
C LEU A 61 18.07 -5.50 5.70
N ALA A 62 16.95 -5.75 5.02
CA ALA A 62 16.01 -6.82 5.38
C ALA A 62 16.43 -8.21 4.87
N LYS A 63 17.17 -8.28 3.76
CA LYS A 63 17.59 -9.54 3.09
C LYS A 63 18.21 -10.59 4.03
N PRO A 64 19.06 -10.23 5.00
CA PRO A 64 19.62 -11.22 5.93
C PRO A 64 18.63 -11.81 6.92
N TYR A 65 17.46 -11.19 7.07
CA TYR A 65 16.46 -11.54 8.08
C TYR A 65 15.20 -12.19 7.50
N PHE A 66 14.83 -11.85 6.26
CA PHE A 66 13.55 -12.25 5.67
C PHE A 66 13.73 -12.71 4.23
N SER A 67 13.06 -13.80 3.86
CA SER A 67 13.12 -14.37 2.51
C SER A 67 12.04 -13.82 1.57
N ASN A 68 10.97 -13.20 2.09
CA ASN A 68 9.89 -12.64 1.29
C ASN A 68 9.61 -11.20 1.73
N LEU A 69 9.99 -10.26 0.87
CA LEU A 69 9.93 -8.83 1.13
C LEU A 69 8.81 -8.18 0.31
N LYS A 70 7.82 -7.61 0.99
CA LYS A 70 6.75 -6.84 0.36
C LYS A 70 6.77 -5.40 0.84
N ILE A 71 6.24 -4.53 0.01
CA ILE A 71 6.07 -3.12 0.34
C ILE A 71 4.60 -2.70 0.27
N GLU A 72 4.20 -1.79 1.15
CA GLU A 72 2.95 -1.05 1.07
C GLU A 72 3.29 0.43 1.17
N VAL A 73 3.44 1.05 0.01
CA VAL A 73 3.92 2.42 -0.15
C VAL A 73 3.04 3.16 -1.15
N MET A 74 3.31 4.45 -1.36
CA MET A 74 2.67 5.19 -2.44
C MET A 74 2.87 4.50 -3.80
N PRO A 75 1.91 4.61 -4.75
CA PRO A 75 2.13 4.14 -6.11
C PRO A 75 3.36 4.79 -6.75
N LEU A 76 4.23 3.97 -7.31
CA LEU A 76 5.49 4.37 -7.94
C LEU A 76 5.38 4.33 -9.47
N LYS A 77 6.43 4.76 -10.16
CA LYS A 77 6.61 4.57 -11.59
C LYS A 77 7.04 3.13 -11.89
N THR A 78 6.90 2.72 -13.14
CA THR A 78 7.31 1.38 -13.59
C THR A 78 8.80 1.11 -13.31
N GLU A 79 9.65 2.08 -13.62
CA GLU A 79 11.10 1.99 -13.43
C GLU A 79 11.49 1.91 -11.96
N GLU A 80 10.77 2.61 -11.09
CA GLU A 80 10.98 2.60 -9.64
C GLU A 80 10.60 1.24 -9.03
N TYR A 81 9.51 0.60 -9.51
CA TYR A 81 9.19 -0.79 -9.11
C TYR A 81 10.25 -1.78 -9.61
N ALA A 82 10.75 -1.61 -10.83
CA ALA A 82 11.81 -2.44 -11.37
C ALA A 82 13.10 -2.32 -10.54
N GLU A 83 13.50 -1.10 -10.16
CA GLU A 83 14.63 -0.83 -9.26
C GLU A 83 14.46 -1.56 -7.92
N LEU A 84 13.30 -1.43 -7.26
CA LEU A 84 13.08 -2.07 -5.97
C LEU A 84 13.10 -3.62 -6.04
N LYS A 85 12.79 -4.22 -7.19
CA LYS A 85 12.96 -5.66 -7.39
C LYS A 85 14.43 -6.09 -7.32
N GLU A 86 15.35 -5.30 -7.84
CA GLU A 86 16.80 -5.56 -7.73
C GLU A 86 17.26 -5.52 -6.26
N HIS A 87 16.56 -4.75 -5.43
CA HIS A 87 16.75 -4.71 -3.98
C HIS A 87 16.01 -5.84 -3.23
N GLY A 88 15.41 -6.79 -3.94
CA GLY A 88 14.80 -8.00 -3.35
C GLY A 88 13.31 -7.90 -3.05
N MET A 89 12.62 -6.86 -3.54
CA MET A 89 11.17 -6.77 -3.41
C MET A 89 10.47 -7.89 -4.18
N ASN A 90 9.69 -8.70 -3.48
CA ASN A 90 8.88 -9.79 -4.05
C ASN A 90 7.46 -9.34 -4.38
N GLY A 91 6.94 -8.34 -3.68
CA GLY A 91 5.56 -7.93 -3.91
C GLY A 91 5.21 -6.54 -3.41
N VAL A 92 4.08 -6.07 -3.88
CA VAL A 92 3.52 -4.76 -3.53
C VAL A 92 2.08 -4.94 -3.06
N ILE A 93 1.72 -4.29 -1.97
CA ILE A 93 0.32 -4.14 -1.55
C ILE A 93 -0.09 -2.70 -1.83
N CYS A 94 -1.21 -2.54 -2.51
CA CYS A 94 -1.79 -1.23 -2.79
C CYS A 94 -3.30 -1.33 -2.76
N PHE A 95 -3.95 -0.50 -1.96
CA PHE A 95 -5.40 -0.43 -1.93
C PHE A 95 -5.89 0.71 -2.81
N GLN A 96 -6.83 0.39 -3.72
CA GLN A 96 -7.56 1.39 -4.49
C GLN A 96 -8.47 2.21 -3.57
N GLU A 97 -8.89 1.63 -2.46
CA GLU A 97 -9.83 2.12 -1.45
C GLU A 97 -11.27 2.11 -1.96
N THR A 98 -11.56 2.85 -3.02
CA THR A 98 -12.84 2.85 -3.73
C THR A 98 -12.64 3.05 -5.23
N TYR A 99 -13.51 2.47 -6.03
CA TYR A 99 -13.62 2.70 -7.48
C TYR A 99 -14.64 3.80 -7.82
N HIS A 100 -15.28 4.40 -6.83
CA HIS A 100 -16.20 5.53 -6.99
C HIS A 100 -15.44 6.80 -7.34
N LYS A 101 -15.15 6.99 -8.63
CA LYS A 101 -14.35 8.12 -9.12
C LYS A 101 -14.92 9.48 -8.74
N ALA A 102 -16.26 9.63 -8.79
CA ALA A 102 -16.93 10.90 -8.46
C ALA A 102 -16.71 11.32 -6.99
N ASN A 103 -16.65 10.35 -6.07
CA ASN A 103 -16.50 10.59 -4.64
C ASN A 103 -15.03 10.51 -4.19
N TYR A 104 -14.13 10.06 -5.05
CA TYR A 104 -12.76 9.73 -4.69
C TYR A 104 -12.03 10.89 -4.01
N ASN A 105 -12.20 12.11 -4.53
CA ASN A 105 -11.55 13.31 -3.98
C ASN A 105 -12.15 13.79 -2.66
N ILE A 106 -13.38 13.37 -2.33
CA ILE A 106 -13.99 13.64 -1.02
C ILE A 106 -13.18 12.92 0.07
N TYR A 107 -12.79 11.69 -0.19
CA TYR A 107 -12.00 10.86 0.74
C TYR A 107 -10.50 11.14 0.69
N HIS A 108 -10.01 11.59 -0.48
CA HIS A 108 -8.59 11.81 -0.75
C HIS A 108 -8.36 13.24 -1.28
N PRO A 109 -8.52 14.27 -0.42
CA PRO A 109 -8.56 15.67 -0.89
C PRO A 109 -7.19 16.22 -1.28
N ARG A 110 -6.09 15.60 -0.90
CA ARG A 110 -4.73 16.14 -1.09
C ARG A 110 -3.69 15.06 -1.36
N GLY A 111 -2.56 15.49 -1.97
CA GLY A 111 -1.41 14.65 -2.28
C GLY A 111 -1.62 13.79 -3.52
N MET A 112 -0.66 12.93 -3.82
CA MET A 112 -0.74 12.04 -4.99
C MET A 112 -1.92 11.05 -4.91
N LYS A 113 -2.33 10.68 -3.71
CA LYS A 113 -3.50 9.81 -3.51
C LYS A 113 -4.81 10.44 -3.99
N SER A 114 -4.90 11.77 -4.12
CA SER A 114 -6.09 12.42 -4.71
C SER A 114 -6.25 12.15 -6.22
N LYS A 115 -5.20 11.69 -6.88
CA LYS A 115 -5.21 11.44 -8.32
C LYS A 115 -5.68 10.01 -8.60
N PHE A 116 -6.98 9.83 -8.81
CA PHE A 116 -7.61 8.53 -9.06
C PHE A 116 -6.90 7.72 -10.15
N GLU A 117 -6.66 8.31 -11.33
CA GLU A 117 -6.03 7.63 -12.46
C GLU A 117 -4.59 7.19 -12.14
N TRP A 118 -3.86 8.01 -11.40
CA TRP A 118 -2.51 7.63 -10.97
C TRP A 118 -2.52 6.39 -10.09
N ARG A 119 -3.51 6.29 -9.21
CA ARG A 119 -3.61 5.16 -8.29
C ARG A 119 -4.11 3.90 -8.98
N VAL A 120 -5.20 3.96 -9.72
CA VAL A 120 -5.75 2.78 -10.41
C VAL A 120 -4.78 2.22 -11.44
N ASN A 121 -4.10 3.08 -12.22
CA ASN A 121 -3.07 2.65 -13.18
C ASN A 121 -1.75 2.24 -12.48
N GLY A 122 -1.66 2.35 -11.16
CA GLY A 122 -0.54 1.83 -10.38
C GLY A 122 -0.36 0.33 -10.51
N PHE A 123 -1.46 -0.41 -10.63
CA PHE A 123 -1.45 -1.85 -10.80
C PHE A 123 -0.87 -2.28 -12.16
N ASP A 124 -1.15 -1.52 -13.23
CA ASP A 124 -0.52 -1.73 -14.54
C ASP A 124 0.99 -1.49 -14.47
N ARG A 125 1.43 -0.42 -13.81
CA ARG A 125 2.87 -0.15 -13.64
C ARG A 125 3.58 -1.25 -12.87
N MET A 126 2.94 -1.83 -11.83
CA MET A 126 3.47 -3.00 -11.12
C MET A 126 3.57 -4.22 -12.03
N GLY A 127 2.54 -4.48 -12.84
CA GLY A 127 2.52 -5.58 -13.81
C GLY A 127 3.58 -5.40 -14.89
N GLN A 128 3.73 -4.20 -15.45
CA GLN A 128 4.76 -3.86 -16.44
C GLN A 128 6.18 -4.03 -15.88
N ALA A 129 6.39 -3.68 -14.63
CA ALA A 129 7.66 -3.92 -13.92
C ALA A 129 7.90 -5.40 -13.59
N GLY A 130 6.94 -6.28 -13.85
CA GLY A 130 7.03 -7.71 -13.55
C GLY A 130 7.09 -7.99 -12.05
N VAL A 131 6.32 -7.26 -11.23
CA VAL A 131 6.22 -7.53 -9.78
C VAL A 131 5.64 -8.92 -9.57
N HIS A 132 6.31 -9.75 -8.76
CA HIS A 132 5.92 -11.15 -8.58
C HIS A 132 4.55 -11.32 -7.89
N SER A 133 4.23 -10.49 -6.89
CA SER A 133 2.93 -10.55 -6.22
C SER A 133 2.35 -9.16 -6.00
N ILE A 134 1.05 -9.01 -6.29
CA ILE A 134 0.32 -7.77 -6.10
C ILE A 134 -0.87 -8.05 -5.16
N GLY A 135 -0.89 -7.37 -4.03
CA GLY A 135 -2.05 -7.31 -3.15
C GLY A 135 -2.89 -6.09 -3.49
N MET A 136 -4.15 -6.29 -3.81
CA MET A 136 -5.09 -5.22 -4.11
C MET A 136 -6.28 -5.26 -3.15
N GLY A 137 -6.98 -4.16 -3.01
CA GLY A 137 -8.12 -4.12 -2.11
C GLY A 137 -8.95 -2.86 -2.18
N VAL A 138 -10.10 -2.94 -1.52
CA VAL A 138 -11.02 -1.84 -1.30
C VAL A 138 -11.37 -1.74 0.17
N LEU A 139 -11.61 -0.52 0.66
CA LEU A 139 -11.94 -0.26 2.05
C LEU A 139 -13.46 -0.31 2.25
N ILE A 140 -13.93 -1.43 2.79
CA ILE A 140 -15.36 -1.64 3.05
C ILE A 140 -15.85 -0.67 4.12
N GLY A 141 -16.94 0.05 3.82
CA GLY A 141 -17.51 1.07 4.70
C GLY A 141 -17.11 2.49 4.32
N LEU A 142 -16.19 2.68 3.37
CA LEU A 142 -15.87 3.99 2.81
C LEU A 142 -17.03 4.51 1.95
N GLU A 143 -17.54 3.67 1.06
CA GLU A 143 -18.72 3.94 0.24
C GLU A 143 -19.94 3.20 0.74
N LYS A 144 -21.11 3.82 0.57
CA LYS A 144 -22.39 3.19 0.88
C LYS A 144 -22.63 1.96 0.00
N GLU A 145 -22.35 2.10 -1.29
CA GLU A 145 -22.50 1.04 -2.30
C GLU A 145 -21.19 0.22 -2.44
N TRP A 146 -20.71 -0.29 -1.32
CA TRP A 146 -19.44 -1.06 -1.26
C TRP A 146 -19.42 -2.30 -2.19
N ARG A 147 -20.58 -2.85 -2.56
CA ARG A 147 -20.68 -3.98 -3.51
C ARG A 147 -20.21 -3.58 -4.90
N THR A 148 -20.43 -2.34 -5.30
CA THR A 148 -19.89 -1.78 -6.55
C THR A 148 -18.37 -1.80 -6.52
N ASP A 149 -17.74 -1.41 -5.42
CA ASP A 149 -16.29 -1.45 -5.26
C ASP A 149 -15.72 -2.87 -5.40
N ILE A 150 -16.37 -3.86 -4.77
CA ILE A 150 -15.97 -5.27 -4.91
C ILE A 150 -16.10 -5.75 -6.35
N THR A 151 -17.20 -5.42 -7.02
CA THR A 151 -17.45 -5.80 -8.41
C THR A 151 -16.42 -5.16 -9.34
N MET A 152 -16.14 -3.87 -9.20
CA MET A 152 -15.15 -3.17 -10.01
C MET A 152 -13.74 -3.71 -9.76
N MET A 153 -13.41 -4.04 -8.51
CA MET A 153 -12.15 -4.69 -8.19
C MET A 153 -12.02 -6.08 -8.86
N ALA A 154 -13.10 -6.85 -8.90
CA ALA A 154 -13.10 -8.16 -9.59
C ALA A 154 -12.84 -8.00 -11.10
N TYR A 155 -13.46 -6.99 -11.75
CA TYR A 155 -13.17 -6.69 -13.15
C TYR A 155 -11.72 -6.24 -13.36
N HIS A 156 -11.21 -5.38 -12.48
CA HIS A 156 -9.83 -4.92 -12.53
C HIS A 156 -8.85 -6.09 -12.34
N LEU A 157 -9.09 -6.95 -11.36
CA LEU A 157 -8.30 -8.17 -11.16
C LEU A 157 -8.29 -9.06 -12.40
N ARG A 158 -9.45 -9.30 -13.02
CA ARG A 158 -9.55 -10.10 -14.25
C ARG A 158 -8.77 -9.47 -15.41
N TYR A 159 -8.83 -8.14 -15.54
CA TYR A 159 -8.02 -7.40 -16.51
C TYR A 159 -6.53 -7.63 -16.26
N LEU A 160 -6.05 -7.42 -15.03
CA LEU A 160 -4.65 -7.58 -14.67
C LEU A 160 -4.16 -9.02 -14.86
N GLN A 161 -4.94 -10.03 -14.49
CA GLN A 161 -4.61 -11.44 -14.70
C GLN A 161 -4.46 -11.79 -16.19
N LYS A 162 -5.25 -11.15 -17.05
CA LYS A 162 -5.15 -11.34 -18.49
C LYS A 162 -3.87 -10.72 -19.07
N HIS A 163 -3.49 -9.53 -18.59
CA HIS A 163 -2.37 -8.78 -19.17
C HIS A 163 -1.03 -9.11 -18.50
N TYR A 164 -1.05 -9.47 -17.21
CA TYR A 164 0.14 -9.76 -16.40
C TYR A 164 0.00 -11.11 -15.70
N TRP A 165 -0.22 -12.17 -16.49
CA TRP A 165 -0.54 -13.52 -16.03
C TRP A 165 0.55 -14.17 -15.16
N GLN A 166 1.80 -13.70 -15.24
CA GLN A 166 2.91 -14.19 -14.42
C GLN A 166 2.87 -13.66 -12.98
N THR A 167 2.10 -12.61 -12.74
CA THR A 167 1.95 -12.01 -11.42
C THR A 167 0.93 -12.79 -10.58
N LYS A 168 1.26 -13.05 -9.33
CA LYS A 168 0.32 -13.59 -8.34
C LYS A 168 -0.50 -12.46 -7.72
N TYR A 169 -1.79 -12.67 -7.56
CA TYR A 169 -2.69 -11.67 -6.99
C TYR A 169 -3.29 -12.15 -5.67
N SER A 170 -3.42 -11.24 -4.73
CA SER A 170 -4.23 -11.41 -3.53
C SER A 170 -5.21 -10.24 -3.40
N VAL A 171 -6.38 -10.51 -2.86
CA VAL A 171 -7.41 -9.50 -2.63
C VAL A 171 -7.67 -9.33 -1.15
N ASN A 172 -7.85 -8.08 -0.73
CA ASN A 172 -8.02 -7.70 0.66
C ASN A 172 -9.26 -6.81 0.81
N PHE A 173 -10.02 -7.06 1.86
CA PHE A 173 -11.26 -6.34 2.16
C PHE A 173 -11.19 -5.78 3.58
N PRO A 174 -10.29 -4.83 3.88
CA PRO A 174 -10.29 -4.18 5.17
C PRO A 174 -11.64 -3.50 5.40
N ARG A 175 -12.11 -3.56 6.64
CA ARG A 175 -13.34 -2.89 7.07
C ARG A 175 -12.98 -1.63 7.82
N MET A 176 -13.61 -0.53 7.43
CA MET A 176 -13.43 0.72 8.14
C MET A 176 -13.88 0.60 9.59
N ARG A 177 -13.08 1.13 10.49
CA ARG A 177 -13.39 1.28 11.90
C ARG A 177 -13.30 2.77 12.26
N PRO A 178 -14.10 3.26 13.21
CA PRO A 178 -13.88 4.58 13.78
C PRO A 178 -12.45 4.67 14.31
N SER A 179 -11.75 5.76 14.01
CA SER A 179 -10.44 6.02 14.59
C SER A 179 -10.57 7.03 15.72
N GLU A 180 -9.80 6.84 16.79
CA GLU A 180 -9.85 7.71 17.98
C GLU A 180 -9.56 9.18 17.66
N ASN A 181 -8.77 9.44 16.62
CA ASN A 181 -8.39 10.78 16.16
C ASN A 181 -9.01 11.18 14.83
N GLY A 182 -9.91 10.35 14.26
CA GLY A 182 -10.53 10.60 12.96
C GLY A 182 -11.99 11.04 13.11
N GLY A 183 -12.32 12.19 12.57
CA GLY A 183 -13.70 12.68 12.53
C GLY A 183 -14.58 11.98 11.50
N PHE A 184 -14.03 11.06 10.71
CA PHE A 184 -14.77 10.34 9.67
C PHE A 184 -15.50 9.13 10.26
N GLN A 185 -16.81 9.06 9.98
CA GLN A 185 -17.64 7.92 10.35
C GLN A 185 -17.84 7.02 9.12
N PRO A 186 -17.80 5.68 9.29
CA PRO A 186 -18.11 4.76 8.20
C PRO A 186 -19.48 4.99 7.61
N ASN A 187 -19.60 4.96 6.29
CA ASN A 187 -20.90 5.04 5.61
C ASN A 187 -21.74 3.78 5.81
N VAL A 188 -21.10 2.67 6.15
CA VAL A 188 -21.74 1.40 6.50
C VAL A 188 -21.01 0.79 7.68
N ILE A 189 -21.74 0.51 8.75
CA ILE A 189 -21.26 -0.27 9.89
C ILE A 189 -21.62 -1.73 9.61
N MET A 190 -20.62 -2.59 9.48
CA MET A 190 -20.79 -4.03 9.24
C MET A 190 -20.25 -4.84 10.43
#